data_04b2a1258bc26aaf56e8c127528a3287
#
_entry.id   04b2a1258bc26aaf56e8c127528a3287
#
_cell.length_a   1.000
_cell.length_b   1.000
_cell.length_c   1.000
_cell.angle_alpha   90.00
_cell.angle_beta   90.00
_cell.angle_gamma   90.00
#
_symmetry.space_group_name_H-M   'P 1'
#
loop_
_entity.id
_entity.type
_entity.pdbx_description
1 polymer ?
#
loop_
_entity_poly.entity_id
_entity_poly.type
_entity_poly.pdbx_seq_one_letter_code
_entity_poly.pdbx_strand_id
1 'polypeptide(L)'
;NRIVKFRGTFIDNLQAPNQEDVNGKKSTWSVGVFQVTGSGKIVVVRGIHSGQPKMDSKEIEITGRLMPSQINNKFGEVRDGFLPRIDSALLLSDFGSDFFDGYVIVRSEIPESGLEKVPTPQPIIKVAGFYWQHISYVIVWWLMGLLTLALPFLRSRSSEN
;
A
#
# COMPACT_ATOMS: atom_id res chain seq x y z
N ASN A 1 3.25 -2.45 -3.46
CA ASN A 1 2.20 -2.42 -4.50
C ASN A 1 2.27 -3.68 -5.37
N ARG A 2 1.67 -4.78 -4.89
CA ARG A 2 1.61 -6.06 -5.64
C ARG A 2 0.16 -6.37 -6.01
N ILE A 3 -0.04 -7.05 -7.13
CA ILE A 3 -1.32 -7.68 -7.46
C ILE A 3 -1.35 -9.01 -6.71
N VAL A 4 -2.44 -9.26 -6.02
CA VAL A 4 -2.69 -10.48 -5.24
C VAL A 4 -3.98 -11.12 -5.71
N LYS A 5 -4.05 -12.44 -5.60
CA LYS A 5 -5.23 -13.24 -5.91
C LYS A 5 -5.45 -14.25 -4.79
N PHE A 6 -6.67 -14.31 -4.26
CA PHE A 6 -7.03 -15.20 -3.17
C PHE A 6 -8.53 -15.52 -3.20
N ARG A 7 -8.94 -16.52 -2.41
CA ARG A 7 -10.33 -16.94 -2.25
C ARG A 7 -10.74 -16.95 -0.80
N GLY A 8 -12.02 -16.81 -0.54
CA GLY A 8 -12.59 -16.82 0.79
C GLY A 8 -13.99 -16.28 0.84
N THR A 9 -14.39 -15.77 2.00
CA THR A 9 -15.74 -15.23 2.26
C THR A 9 -15.67 -13.90 2.98
N PHE A 10 -16.61 -13.00 2.71
CA PHE A 10 -16.78 -11.80 3.51
C PHE A 10 -17.42 -12.14 4.86
N ILE A 11 -16.84 -11.65 5.94
CA ILE A 11 -17.36 -11.79 7.30
C ILE A 11 -18.27 -10.60 7.62
N ASP A 12 -17.85 -9.39 7.20
CA ASP A 12 -18.58 -8.17 7.46
C ASP A 12 -18.36 -7.13 6.36
N ASN A 13 -19.27 -6.14 6.27
CA ASN A 13 -19.19 -5.03 5.36
C ASN A 13 -19.25 -3.71 6.12
N LEU A 14 -18.27 -2.87 5.90
CA LEU A 14 -18.06 -1.58 6.52
C LEU A 14 -18.06 -0.48 5.45
N GLN A 15 -18.17 0.76 5.89
CA GLN A 15 -18.08 1.93 5.04
C GLN A 15 -16.90 2.81 5.47
N ALA A 16 -16.06 3.20 4.54
CA ALA A 16 -14.99 4.16 4.78
C ALA A 16 -15.34 5.50 4.09
N PRO A 17 -15.87 6.49 4.85
CA PRO A 17 -16.24 7.79 4.29
C PRO A 17 -15.00 8.65 3.99
N ASN A 18 -15.19 9.66 3.11
CA ASN A 18 -14.18 10.65 2.78
C ASN A 18 -12.84 10.06 2.29
N GLN A 19 -12.91 8.93 1.59
CA GLN A 19 -11.75 8.36 0.92
C GLN A 19 -11.49 9.10 -0.38
N GLU A 20 -10.22 9.31 -0.71
CA GLU A 20 -9.79 10.00 -1.92
C GLU A 20 -9.14 9.01 -2.88
N ASP A 21 -9.62 8.97 -4.11
CA ASP A 21 -9.04 8.15 -5.17
C ASP A 21 -7.79 8.81 -5.78
N VAL A 22 -7.17 8.13 -6.75
CA VAL A 22 -5.97 8.63 -7.44
C VAL A 22 -6.18 9.91 -8.23
N ASN A 23 -7.44 10.28 -8.51
CA ASN A 23 -7.81 11.49 -9.24
C ASN A 23 -8.19 12.63 -8.29
N GLY A 24 -8.08 12.43 -6.98
CA GLY A 24 -8.48 13.40 -5.97
C GLY A 24 -9.99 13.45 -5.70
N LYS A 25 -10.77 12.52 -6.28
CA LYS A 25 -12.22 12.47 -6.07
C LYS A 25 -12.52 11.82 -4.72
N LYS A 26 -13.22 12.54 -3.86
CA LYS A 26 -13.68 12.03 -2.55
C LYS A 26 -14.97 11.26 -2.68
N SER A 27 -15.01 10.09 -2.05
CA SER A 27 -16.20 9.23 -2.01
C SER A 27 -16.20 8.36 -0.75
N THR A 28 -17.33 7.74 -0.45
CA THR A 28 -17.42 6.67 0.54
C THR A 28 -17.09 5.35 -0.15
N TRP A 29 -16.17 4.57 0.43
CA TRP A 29 -15.83 3.26 -0.11
C TRP A 29 -16.52 2.16 0.69
N SER A 30 -16.96 1.14 -0.02
CA SER A 30 -17.44 -0.11 0.58
C SER A 30 -16.24 -0.98 0.90
N VAL A 31 -16.10 -1.34 2.17
CA VAL A 31 -14.96 -2.10 2.71
C VAL A 31 -15.49 -3.36 3.35
N GLY A 32 -14.89 -4.51 3.04
CA GLY A 32 -15.25 -5.78 3.66
C GLY A 32 -14.11 -6.35 4.50
N VAL A 33 -14.46 -7.01 5.59
CA VAL A 33 -13.57 -7.92 6.30
C VAL A 33 -13.67 -9.28 5.61
N PHE A 34 -12.57 -9.76 5.07
CA PHE A 34 -12.52 -10.96 4.25
C PHE A 34 -11.68 -12.05 4.92
N GLN A 35 -12.30 -13.23 5.14
CA GLN A 35 -11.60 -14.41 5.60
C GLN A 35 -11.02 -15.16 4.39
N VAL A 36 -9.71 -15.22 4.31
CA VAL A 36 -9.00 -15.99 3.28
C VAL A 36 -9.08 -17.48 3.61
N THR A 37 -9.45 -18.30 2.63
CA THR A 37 -9.57 -19.75 2.81
C THR A 37 -8.24 -20.36 3.27
N GLY A 38 -8.27 -21.03 4.43
CA GLY A 38 -7.10 -21.66 5.02
C GLY A 38 -6.04 -20.69 5.59
N SER A 39 -6.38 -19.41 5.78
CA SER A 39 -5.44 -18.38 6.23
C SER A 39 -6.12 -17.33 7.10
N GLY A 40 -5.46 -16.19 7.34
CA GLY A 40 -5.97 -15.09 8.14
C GLY A 40 -7.00 -14.20 7.41
N LYS A 41 -7.30 -13.07 8.01
CA LYS A 41 -8.25 -12.07 7.51
C LYS A 41 -7.52 -10.95 6.79
N ILE A 42 -8.20 -10.31 5.84
CA ILE A 42 -7.69 -9.13 5.14
C ILE A 42 -8.81 -8.12 4.92
N VAL A 43 -8.44 -6.85 4.98
CA VAL A 43 -9.36 -5.75 4.67
C VAL A 43 -9.41 -5.56 3.16
N VAL A 44 -10.63 -5.52 2.60
CA VAL A 44 -10.85 -5.47 1.14
C VAL A 44 -11.75 -4.29 0.78
N VAL A 45 -11.24 -3.37 -0.01
CA VAL A 45 -12.02 -2.29 -0.64
C VAL A 45 -12.70 -2.84 -1.88
N ARG A 46 -14.02 -3.04 -1.82
CA ARG A 46 -14.82 -3.65 -2.89
C ARG A 46 -15.15 -2.68 -4.02
N GLY A 47 -15.38 -1.40 -3.67
CA GLY A 47 -15.74 -0.37 -4.64
C GLY A 47 -16.25 0.89 -3.98
N ILE A 48 -16.77 1.82 -4.80
CA ILE A 48 -17.45 3.03 -4.33
C ILE A 48 -18.81 2.61 -3.78
N HIS A 49 -19.15 3.13 -2.60
CA HIS A 49 -20.39 2.77 -1.92
C HIS A 49 -21.59 3.37 -2.68
N SER A 50 -22.44 2.49 -3.20
CA SER A 50 -23.70 2.84 -3.87
C SER A 50 -24.91 2.08 -3.29
N GLY A 51 -24.77 1.53 -2.09
CA GLY A 51 -25.74 0.68 -1.41
C GLY A 51 -25.02 -0.45 -0.66
N GLN A 52 -25.72 -1.18 0.19
CA GLN A 52 -25.10 -2.32 0.86
C GLN A 52 -24.81 -3.45 -0.14
N PRO A 53 -23.54 -3.84 -0.36
CA PRO A 53 -23.26 -4.99 -1.18
C PRO A 53 -23.87 -6.23 -0.54
N LYS A 54 -24.47 -7.10 -1.35
CA LYS A 54 -24.99 -8.36 -0.87
C LYS A 54 -23.87 -9.15 -0.19
N MET A 55 -24.09 -9.53 1.05
CA MET A 55 -23.26 -10.55 1.70
C MET A 55 -23.62 -11.88 1.10
N ASP A 56 -22.83 -12.33 0.14
CA ASP A 56 -22.96 -13.69 -0.37
C ASP A 56 -22.09 -14.59 0.54
N SER A 57 -22.74 -15.60 1.17
CA SER A 57 -22.04 -16.61 1.98
C SER A 57 -21.23 -17.61 1.13
N LYS A 58 -21.17 -17.39 -0.18
CA LYS A 58 -20.40 -18.21 -1.11
C LYS A 58 -18.94 -17.80 -1.11
N GLU A 59 -18.09 -18.75 -1.45
CA GLU A 59 -16.67 -18.48 -1.69
C GLU A 59 -16.50 -17.54 -2.88
N ILE A 60 -15.75 -16.48 -2.67
CA ILE A 60 -15.50 -15.41 -3.63
C ILE A 60 -14.02 -15.43 -3.98
N GLU A 61 -13.72 -15.31 -5.27
CA GLU A 61 -12.36 -15.12 -5.77
C GLU A 61 -12.11 -13.62 -5.98
N ILE A 62 -11.07 -13.10 -5.34
CA ILE A 62 -10.68 -11.69 -5.43
C ILE A 62 -9.32 -11.58 -6.09
N THR A 63 -9.23 -10.69 -7.07
CA THR A 63 -7.97 -10.19 -7.61
C THR A 63 -7.92 -8.69 -7.38
N GLY A 64 -6.86 -8.21 -6.73
CA GLY A 64 -6.76 -6.81 -6.36
C GLY A 64 -5.33 -6.37 -6.12
N ARG A 65 -5.19 -5.09 -5.78
CA ARG A 65 -3.91 -4.48 -5.45
C ARG A 65 -3.75 -4.37 -3.95
N LEU A 66 -2.67 -4.95 -3.42
CA LEU A 66 -2.29 -4.82 -2.02
C LEU A 66 -1.71 -3.43 -1.77
N MET A 67 -2.27 -2.74 -0.78
CA MET A 67 -1.89 -1.41 -0.32
C MET A 67 -1.48 -1.48 1.16
N PRO A 68 -0.54 -0.66 1.61
CA PRO A 68 -0.24 -0.55 3.04
C PRO A 68 -1.41 0.09 3.80
N SER A 69 -1.55 -0.22 5.08
CA SER A 69 -2.52 0.41 5.97
C SER A 69 -2.40 1.93 5.94
N GLN A 70 -3.53 2.63 6.03
CA GLN A 70 -3.54 4.11 6.00
C GLN A 70 -3.00 4.67 7.30
N ILE A 71 -1.95 5.49 7.21
CA ILE A 71 -1.33 6.21 8.33
C ILE A 71 -1.86 7.65 8.34
N ASN A 72 -3.16 7.83 8.48
CA ASN A 72 -3.73 9.17 8.57
C ASN A 72 -4.00 9.53 10.03
N ASN A 73 -3.78 10.82 10.39
CA ASN A 73 -4.08 11.38 11.71
C ASN A 73 -5.59 11.44 12.03
N LYS A 74 -6.42 10.71 11.30
CA LYS A 74 -7.84 10.55 11.63
C LYS A 74 -7.96 9.55 12.76
N PHE A 75 -7.91 10.07 13.98
CA PHE A 75 -8.25 9.31 15.17
C PHE A 75 -9.76 9.04 15.16
N GLY A 76 -10.14 7.81 15.36
CA GLY A 76 -11.53 7.39 15.46
C GLY A 76 -11.60 5.89 15.68
N GLU A 77 -12.61 5.48 16.42
CA GLU A 77 -12.99 4.07 16.56
C GLU A 77 -13.94 3.67 15.44
N VAL A 78 -14.01 2.40 15.17
CA VAL A 78 -15.07 1.85 14.31
C VAL A 78 -16.41 2.04 15.06
N ARG A 79 -17.35 2.75 14.45
CA ARG A 79 -18.68 2.97 15.02
C ARG A 79 -19.72 2.75 13.92
N ASP A 80 -20.77 2.01 14.27
CA ASP A 80 -21.95 1.82 13.42
C ASP A 80 -21.62 1.37 11.97
N GLY A 81 -20.59 0.54 11.79
CA GLY A 81 -20.15 0.07 10.49
C GLY A 81 -19.29 1.10 9.69
N PHE A 82 -18.90 2.21 10.32
CA PHE A 82 -18.02 3.20 9.70
C PHE A 82 -16.57 3.03 10.13
N LEU A 83 -15.69 2.95 9.14
CA LEU A 83 -14.24 2.84 9.31
C LEU A 83 -13.61 4.21 9.01
N PRO A 84 -13.04 4.91 9.99
CA PRO A 84 -12.50 6.28 9.78
C PRO A 84 -11.28 6.29 8.87
N ARG A 85 -10.51 5.20 8.84
CA ARG A 85 -9.38 4.93 7.94
C ARG A 85 -9.30 3.44 7.64
N ILE A 86 -8.73 3.08 6.51
CA ILE A 86 -8.57 1.67 6.13
C ILE A 86 -7.29 1.13 6.75
N ASP A 87 -7.45 0.51 7.92
CA ASP A 87 -6.37 0.01 8.75
C ASP A 87 -6.87 -1.23 9.52
N SER A 88 -6.20 -2.36 9.31
CA SER A 88 -6.53 -3.63 9.96
C SER A 88 -6.44 -3.54 11.48
N ALA A 89 -5.57 -2.67 12.02
CA ALA A 89 -5.41 -2.49 13.46
C ALA A 89 -6.69 -2.03 14.17
N LEU A 90 -7.58 -1.29 13.49
CA LEU A 90 -8.86 -0.84 14.05
C LEU A 90 -9.88 -1.95 14.19
N LEU A 91 -9.66 -3.10 13.55
CA LEU A 91 -10.59 -4.22 13.49
C LEU A 91 -10.20 -5.37 14.43
N LEU A 92 -9.05 -5.27 15.09
CA LEU A 92 -8.53 -6.34 15.94
C LEU A 92 -9.43 -6.63 17.14
N SER A 93 -10.07 -5.61 17.72
CA SER A 93 -10.99 -5.76 18.85
C SER A 93 -12.23 -6.58 18.50
N ASP A 94 -12.76 -6.39 17.28
CA ASP A 94 -14.05 -6.95 16.89
C ASP A 94 -13.90 -8.28 16.17
N PHE A 95 -12.80 -8.47 15.44
CA PHE A 95 -12.60 -9.64 14.57
C PHE A 95 -11.40 -10.52 14.95
N GLY A 96 -10.66 -10.19 16.02
CA GLY A 96 -9.48 -10.95 16.45
C GLY A 96 -8.18 -10.55 15.73
N SER A 97 -7.07 -11.20 16.07
CA SER A 97 -5.71 -10.72 15.76
C SER A 97 -5.08 -11.28 14.50
N ASP A 98 -5.73 -12.18 13.77
CA ASP A 98 -5.13 -12.84 12.60
C ASP A 98 -5.38 -12.09 11.28
N PHE A 99 -5.08 -10.80 11.27
CA PHE A 99 -5.15 -9.97 10.08
C PHE A 99 -3.79 -9.91 9.35
N PHE A 100 -3.87 -9.93 8.02
CA PHE A 100 -2.76 -9.48 7.20
C PHE A 100 -2.59 -7.97 7.30
N ASP A 101 -1.35 -7.49 7.31
CA ASP A 101 -1.09 -6.05 7.27
C ASP A 101 -1.46 -5.46 5.91
N GLY A 102 -2.08 -4.28 5.95
CA GLY A 102 -2.56 -3.58 4.76
C GLY A 102 -3.97 -3.96 4.34
N TYR A 103 -4.34 -3.52 3.14
CA TYR A 103 -5.65 -3.77 2.56
C TYR A 103 -5.56 -4.01 1.05
N VAL A 104 -6.59 -4.59 0.45
CA VAL A 104 -6.65 -4.85 -0.99
C VAL A 104 -7.72 -3.99 -1.63
N ILE A 105 -7.37 -3.28 -2.70
CA ILE A 105 -8.35 -2.64 -3.59
C ILE A 105 -8.68 -3.61 -4.71
N VAL A 106 -9.96 -3.98 -4.81
CA VAL A 106 -10.45 -4.96 -5.78
C VAL A 106 -10.35 -4.44 -7.20
N ARG A 107 -9.76 -5.24 -8.09
CA ARG A 107 -9.84 -5.07 -9.56
C ARG A 107 -10.93 -5.91 -10.17
N SER A 108 -11.00 -7.19 -9.74
CA SER A 108 -12.05 -8.11 -10.14
C SER A 108 -12.46 -8.99 -8.97
N GLU A 109 -13.72 -9.33 -8.93
CA GLU A 109 -14.37 -10.14 -7.91
C GLU A 109 -15.30 -11.13 -8.62
N ILE A 110 -15.25 -12.40 -8.27
CA ILE A 110 -16.08 -13.46 -8.85
C ILE A 110 -16.79 -14.21 -7.71
N PRO A 111 -18.14 -14.13 -7.63
CA PRO A 111 -19.05 -13.37 -8.50
C PRO A 111 -18.91 -11.85 -8.31
N GLU A 112 -19.31 -11.07 -9.32
CA GLU A 112 -19.21 -9.61 -9.29
C GLU A 112 -20.15 -8.99 -8.27
N SER A 113 -19.65 -8.01 -7.51
CA SER A 113 -20.44 -7.26 -6.52
C SER A 113 -21.38 -6.23 -7.14
N GLY A 114 -21.18 -5.86 -8.39
CA GLY A 114 -21.90 -4.76 -9.04
C GLY A 114 -21.49 -3.36 -8.58
N LEU A 115 -20.52 -3.23 -7.69
CA LEU A 115 -20.02 -1.93 -7.22
C LEU A 115 -19.07 -1.31 -8.25
N GLU A 116 -19.14 0.01 -8.41
CA GLU A 116 -18.16 0.78 -9.17
C GLU A 116 -16.77 0.60 -8.56
N LYS A 117 -15.80 0.17 -9.36
CA LYS A 117 -14.45 -0.10 -8.85
C LYS A 117 -13.69 1.20 -8.55
N VAL A 118 -12.96 1.20 -7.44
CA VAL A 118 -12.11 2.34 -7.09
C VAL A 118 -10.89 2.36 -8.02
N PRO A 119 -10.61 3.50 -8.69
CA PRO A 119 -9.41 3.65 -9.50
C PRO A 119 -8.16 3.43 -8.67
N THR A 120 -7.33 2.46 -9.08
CA THR A 120 -6.09 2.14 -8.35
C THR A 120 -4.91 2.92 -8.93
N PRO A 121 -4.01 3.46 -8.09
CA PRO A 121 -2.82 4.12 -8.57
C PRO A 121 -1.98 3.14 -9.40
N GLN A 122 -1.49 3.60 -10.54
CA GLN A 122 -0.50 2.85 -11.28
C GLN A 122 0.76 2.68 -10.42
N PRO A 123 1.52 1.58 -10.54
CA PRO A 123 2.77 1.45 -9.83
C PRO A 123 3.71 2.57 -10.30
N ILE A 124 3.85 3.59 -9.49
CA ILE A 124 4.93 4.55 -9.68
C ILE A 124 6.19 3.74 -9.38
N ILE A 125 6.97 3.46 -10.41
CA ILE A 125 8.35 3.01 -10.23
C ILE A 125 9.06 4.22 -9.63
N LYS A 126 9.00 4.36 -8.30
CA LYS A 126 9.89 5.27 -7.58
C LYS A 126 11.28 4.69 -7.76
N VAL A 127 11.98 5.13 -8.81
CA VAL A 127 13.44 5.07 -8.84
C VAL A 127 13.84 5.88 -7.62
N ALA A 128 14.23 5.19 -6.57
CA ALA A 128 14.56 5.83 -5.31
C ALA A 128 15.60 6.91 -5.61
N GLY A 129 15.35 8.16 -5.14
CA GLY A 129 16.32 9.28 -5.30
C GLY A 129 17.68 9.00 -4.66
N PHE A 130 17.79 7.89 -3.97
CA PHE A 130 19.00 7.27 -3.45
C PHE A 130 20.06 6.94 -4.51
N TYR A 131 19.68 6.75 -5.78
CA TYR A 131 20.62 6.38 -6.84
C TYR A 131 21.63 7.48 -7.12
N TRP A 132 21.22 8.74 -7.17
CA TRP A 132 22.09 9.88 -7.41
C TRP A 132 23.03 10.16 -6.23
N GLN A 133 22.59 9.93 -5.00
CA GLN A 133 23.47 10.04 -3.83
C GLN A 133 24.58 8.99 -3.87
N HIS A 134 24.28 7.74 -4.21
CA HIS A 134 25.31 6.71 -4.31
C HIS A 134 26.31 6.99 -5.42
N ILE A 135 25.87 7.47 -6.58
CA ILE A 135 26.76 7.86 -7.68
C ILE A 135 27.70 8.99 -7.25
N SER A 136 27.17 10.03 -6.60
CA SER A 136 28.01 11.15 -6.12
C SER A 136 29.03 10.70 -5.07
N TYR A 137 28.69 9.80 -4.16
CA TYR A 137 29.65 9.21 -3.23
C TYR A 137 30.76 8.44 -3.95
N VAL A 138 30.42 7.62 -4.93
CA VAL A 138 31.42 6.88 -5.71
C VAL A 138 32.38 7.83 -6.41
N ILE A 139 31.86 8.89 -7.06
CA ILE A 139 32.69 9.90 -7.73
C ILE A 139 33.62 10.60 -6.74
N VAL A 140 33.12 11.03 -5.59
CA VAL A 140 33.93 11.69 -4.55
C VAL A 140 35.03 10.77 -4.03
N TRP A 141 34.75 9.50 -3.77
CA TRP A 141 35.76 8.55 -3.32
C TRP A 141 36.85 8.29 -4.36
N TRP A 142 36.49 8.19 -5.64
CA TRP A 142 37.46 8.06 -6.74
C TRP A 142 38.33 9.30 -6.88
N LEU A 143 37.74 10.49 -6.78
CA LEU A 143 38.51 11.75 -6.81
C LEU A 143 39.52 11.86 -5.66
N MET A 144 39.07 11.51 -4.44
CA MET A 144 39.92 11.48 -3.25
C MET A 144 41.08 10.50 -3.43
N GLY A 145 40.81 9.30 -3.94
CA GLY A 145 41.84 8.30 -4.25
C GLY A 145 42.87 8.78 -5.25
N LEU A 146 42.43 9.40 -6.37
CA LEU A 146 43.32 9.97 -7.37
C LEU A 146 44.17 11.13 -6.83
N LEU A 147 43.58 12.01 -6.02
CA LEU A 147 44.28 13.09 -5.34
C LEU A 147 45.39 12.57 -4.42
N THR A 148 45.07 11.54 -3.62
CA THR A 148 46.02 10.91 -2.69
C THR A 148 47.20 10.30 -3.45
N LEU A 149 46.95 9.67 -4.61
CA LEU A 149 47.99 9.10 -5.46
C LEU A 149 48.84 10.18 -6.18
N ALA A 150 48.22 11.31 -6.54
CA ALA A 150 48.92 12.39 -7.22
C ALA A 150 49.82 13.24 -6.30
N LEU A 151 49.49 13.33 -5.00
CA LEU A 151 50.24 14.16 -4.02
C LEU A 151 51.77 13.90 -3.99
N PRO A 152 52.28 12.66 -3.94
CA PRO A 152 53.69 12.40 -3.92
C PRO A 152 54.40 12.88 -5.22
N PHE A 153 53.74 12.78 -6.39
CA PHE A 153 54.29 13.24 -7.66
C PHE A 153 54.31 14.76 -7.76
N LEU A 154 53.37 15.46 -7.19
CA LEU A 154 53.34 16.92 -7.12
C LEU A 154 54.42 17.45 -6.17
N ARG A 155 54.68 16.76 -5.06
CA ARG A 155 55.66 17.13 -4.07
C ARG A 155 57.09 16.92 -4.55
N SER A 156 57.37 15.86 -5.33
CA SER A 156 58.69 15.62 -5.90
C SER A 156 59.12 16.70 -6.93
N ARG A 157 58.17 17.23 -7.69
CA ARG A 157 58.46 18.33 -8.64
C ARG A 157 58.75 19.68 -8.00
N SER A 158 58.27 19.92 -6.77
CA SER A 158 58.49 21.18 -6.07
C SER A 158 59.83 21.24 -5.30
N SER A 159 60.58 20.13 -5.21
CA SER A 159 61.88 20.06 -4.55
C SER A 159 63.05 20.19 -5.51
N GLU A 160 62.83 20.30 -6.81
CA GLU A 160 63.87 20.47 -7.86
C GLU A 160 63.99 21.91 -8.39
N ASN A 161 63.23 22.86 -7.85
CA ASN A 161 63.37 24.31 -8.12
C ASN A 161 63.81 25.02 -6.84
#